data_cdf5fb0210314bb9e419e626712ec2be
#
_entry.id   cdf5fb0210314bb9e419e626712ec2be
#
_cell.length_a   1.000
_cell.length_b   1.000
_cell.length_c   1.000
_cell.angle_alpha   90.00
_cell.angle_beta   90.00
_cell.angle_gamma   90.00
#
_symmetry.space_group_name_H-M   'P 1'
#
loop_
_entity.id
_entity.type
_entity.pdbx_description
1 polymer ?
#
loop_
_entity_poly.entity_id
_entity_poly.type
_entity_poly.pdbx_seq_one_letter_code
_entity_poly.pdbx_strand_id
1 'polypeptide(L)'
;MSKNGGEMIVKQETLKLPLKDADKVIAHIVNGIRTSFESIFTRTTAGGLKGLKKGANASMPFIFEKEGMKIALVESDWTEYPGLRIHYPKDADSPRALFAPVPKKLVQKGNQLQPSEVEDYIAKTSGTREFPWRAFIVARDDKVLADNDTVYKLASESKIGDASWITPGSSVWDWWVNWNTKGVDFKCGFNEQMCKYYVDFAADNDIPYITLDAGWHVGR
;
A
#
# COMPACT_ATOMS: atom_id res chain seq x y z
N MET A 1 -11.33 9.72 -27.57
CA MET A 1 -10.60 8.47 -27.81
C MET A 1 -10.02 8.49 -29.22
N SER A 2 -8.70 8.49 -29.36
CA SER A 2 -8.11 8.48 -30.69
C SER A 2 -8.26 7.07 -31.28
N LYS A 3 -8.84 6.98 -32.48
CA LYS A 3 -9.05 5.73 -33.24
C LYS A 3 -7.75 5.08 -33.76
N ASN A 4 -6.59 5.65 -33.48
CA ASN A 4 -5.30 5.28 -34.11
C ASN A 4 -4.24 4.80 -33.15
N GLY A 5 -4.57 4.08 -32.09
CA GLY A 5 -3.54 3.44 -31.23
C GLY A 5 -2.47 4.39 -30.65
N GLY A 6 -2.80 5.69 -30.58
CA GLY A 6 -1.89 6.72 -30.10
C GLY A 6 -1.67 6.62 -28.58
N GLU A 7 -0.49 7.03 -28.15
CA GLU A 7 -0.13 7.15 -26.75
C GLU A 7 -1.04 8.17 -26.03
N MET A 8 -1.53 7.81 -24.86
CA MET A 8 -2.34 8.67 -24.00
C MET A 8 -1.57 8.95 -22.70
N ILE A 9 -1.49 10.21 -22.35
CA ILE A 9 -0.90 10.68 -21.10
C ILE A 9 -2.03 11.01 -20.12
N VAL A 10 -2.05 10.37 -18.95
CA VAL A 10 -2.97 10.64 -17.86
C VAL A 10 -2.26 11.56 -16.88
N LYS A 11 -2.64 12.84 -16.86
CA LYS A 11 -1.99 13.82 -15.97
C LYS A 11 -2.46 13.70 -14.53
N GLN A 12 -3.74 13.45 -14.32
CA GLN A 12 -4.33 13.22 -12.99
C GLN A 12 -5.73 12.62 -13.11
N GLU A 13 -6.19 12.00 -12.03
CA GLU A 13 -7.61 11.71 -11.84
C GLU A 13 -8.19 12.68 -10.82
N THR A 14 -9.47 13.02 -10.99
CA THR A 14 -10.21 13.86 -10.05
C THR A 14 -11.22 13.01 -9.29
N LEU A 15 -10.99 12.83 -8.00
CA LEU A 15 -11.96 12.29 -7.07
C LEU A 15 -12.05 13.25 -5.89
N LYS A 16 -13.24 13.76 -5.62
CA LYS A 16 -13.56 14.53 -4.42
C LYS A 16 -14.47 13.70 -3.53
N LEU A 17 -14.16 13.61 -2.27
CA LEU A 17 -15.03 12.96 -1.29
C LEU A 17 -15.97 14.00 -0.68
N PRO A 18 -17.29 13.77 -0.62
CA PRO A 18 -18.28 14.71 -0.10
C PRO A 18 -18.25 14.75 1.44
N LEU A 19 -17.07 15.01 2.01
CA LEU A 19 -16.85 15.04 3.45
C LEU A 19 -16.72 16.48 3.94
N LYS A 20 -17.38 16.76 5.08
CA LYS A 20 -17.21 17.97 5.87
C LYS A 20 -16.12 17.74 6.92
N ASP A 21 -15.55 18.82 7.44
CA ASP A 21 -14.46 18.76 8.43
C ASP A 21 -14.84 17.93 9.68
N ALA A 22 -16.11 17.88 10.07
CA ALA A 22 -16.59 17.12 11.23
C ALA A 22 -16.83 15.63 10.95
N ASP A 23 -16.87 15.19 9.71
CA ASP A 23 -17.14 13.79 9.36
C ASP A 23 -15.99 12.90 9.87
N LYS A 24 -16.35 11.80 10.54
CA LYS A 24 -15.36 10.87 11.10
C LYS A 24 -14.69 10.05 10.01
N VAL A 25 -13.40 9.81 10.17
CA VAL A 25 -12.59 8.98 9.28
C VAL A 25 -11.70 8.02 10.05
N ILE A 26 -11.43 6.87 9.45
CA ILE A 26 -10.41 5.92 9.88
C ILE A 26 -9.45 5.77 8.70
N ALA A 27 -8.21 6.17 8.90
CA ALA A 27 -7.27 6.27 7.81
C ALA A 27 -5.86 5.83 8.22
N HIS A 28 -5.18 5.17 7.32
CA HIS A 28 -3.76 4.90 7.42
C HIS A 28 -3.00 6.13 6.93
N ILE A 29 -2.57 6.97 7.87
CA ILE A 29 -1.92 8.26 7.58
C ILE A 29 -0.42 8.07 7.45
N VAL A 30 0.13 8.51 6.35
CA VAL A 30 1.56 8.39 6.02
C VAL A 30 2.14 9.72 5.56
N ASN A 31 3.46 9.88 5.70
CA ASN A 31 4.20 11.05 5.25
C ASN A 31 4.82 10.77 3.87
N GLY A 32 4.34 11.47 2.85
CA GLY A 32 4.79 11.26 1.48
C GLY A 32 4.04 10.13 0.76
N ILE A 33 4.32 10.01 -0.52
CA ILE A 33 3.66 9.04 -1.41
C ILE A 33 4.29 7.64 -1.29
N ARG A 34 5.53 7.57 -0.83
CA ARG A 34 6.24 6.31 -0.60
C ARG A 34 6.25 5.97 0.87
N THR A 35 5.91 4.76 1.17
CA THR A 35 5.79 4.26 2.54
C THR A 35 5.90 2.74 2.55
N SER A 36 6.38 2.20 3.66
CA SER A 36 6.36 0.77 3.97
C SER A 36 4.98 0.24 4.36
N PHE A 37 3.99 1.12 4.55
CA PHE A 37 2.65 0.79 5.05
C PHE A 37 2.61 0.20 6.47
N GLU A 38 3.62 0.45 7.27
CA GLU A 38 3.73 -0.05 8.65
C GLU A 38 3.02 0.81 9.70
N SER A 39 2.50 1.99 9.32
CA SER A 39 1.77 2.86 10.24
C SER A 39 0.41 2.25 10.62
N ILE A 40 -0.05 2.54 11.82
CA ILE A 40 -1.37 2.11 12.29
C ILE A 40 -2.49 2.98 11.70
N PHE A 41 -3.70 2.40 11.61
CA PHE A 41 -4.88 3.18 11.26
C PHE A 41 -5.26 4.14 12.40
N THR A 42 -5.52 5.38 12.05
CA THR A 42 -5.87 6.45 12.98
C THR A 42 -7.34 6.84 12.82
N ARG A 43 -8.04 6.91 13.96
CA ARG A 43 -9.39 7.49 14.03
C ARG A 43 -9.27 8.99 14.20
N THR A 44 -9.87 9.76 13.29
CA THR A 44 -9.84 11.22 13.29
C THR A 44 -11.09 11.79 12.59
N THR A 45 -11.07 13.05 12.20
CA THR A 45 -12.08 13.66 11.33
C THR A 45 -11.48 14.07 10.00
N ALA A 46 -12.30 14.35 9.01
CA ALA A 46 -11.81 14.86 7.74
C ALA A 46 -11.02 16.17 7.92
N GLY A 47 -11.49 17.06 8.81
CA GLY A 47 -10.76 18.28 9.20
C GLY A 47 -9.40 17.98 9.85
N GLY A 48 -9.27 16.88 10.59
CA GLY A 48 -8.01 16.41 11.13
C GLY A 48 -6.98 16.04 10.05
N LEU A 49 -7.43 15.57 8.89
CA LEU A 49 -6.55 15.34 7.73
C LEU A 49 -6.06 16.65 7.11
N LYS A 50 -6.88 17.73 7.15
CA LYS A 50 -6.54 19.06 6.64
C LYS A 50 -5.39 19.73 7.40
N GLY A 51 -5.26 19.40 8.68
CA GLY A 51 -4.21 19.93 9.57
C GLY A 51 -2.86 19.20 9.49
N LEU A 52 -2.77 18.12 8.74
CA LEU A 52 -1.56 17.31 8.68
C LEU A 52 -0.37 18.03 8.03
N LYS A 53 0.84 17.55 8.32
CA LYS A 53 2.09 18.06 7.74
C LYS A 53 2.03 18.04 6.21
N LYS A 54 2.76 18.97 5.58
CA LYS A 54 2.90 18.99 4.11
C LYS A 54 3.37 17.62 3.60
N GLY A 55 2.65 17.08 2.62
CA GLY A 55 2.93 15.77 2.03
C GLY A 55 2.29 14.58 2.74
N ALA A 56 1.66 14.77 3.91
CA ALA A 56 0.89 13.71 4.54
C ALA A 56 -0.37 13.39 3.72
N ASN A 57 -0.70 12.11 3.65
CA ASN A 57 -1.85 11.59 2.92
C ASN A 57 -2.34 10.29 3.57
N ALA A 58 -3.51 9.84 3.17
CA ALA A 58 -4.07 8.57 3.60
C ALA A 58 -4.03 7.55 2.46
N SER A 59 -3.64 6.31 2.78
CA SER A 59 -3.68 5.17 1.84
C SER A 59 -5.03 4.46 1.88
N MET A 60 -5.24 3.57 0.90
CA MET A 60 -6.41 2.69 0.90
C MET A 60 -6.20 1.50 1.87
N PRO A 61 -7.28 0.95 2.45
CA PRO A 61 -8.66 1.45 2.40
C PRO A 61 -8.81 2.77 3.19
N PHE A 62 -9.64 3.67 2.67
CA PHE A 62 -10.00 4.91 3.34
C PHE A 62 -11.46 4.82 3.83
N ILE A 63 -11.66 4.85 5.14
CA ILE A 63 -12.97 4.62 5.75
C ILE A 63 -13.50 5.93 6.33
N PHE A 64 -14.78 6.20 6.12
CA PHE A 64 -15.47 7.35 6.70
C PHE A 64 -16.90 7.01 7.11
N GLU A 65 -17.46 7.81 8.01
CA GLU A 65 -18.85 7.69 8.46
C GLU A 65 -19.70 8.80 7.84
N LYS A 66 -20.83 8.43 7.28
CA LYS A 66 -21.81 9.35 6.70
C LYS A 66 -23.22 8.84 6.94
N GLU A 67 -24.08 9.69 7.53
CA GLU A 67 -25.50 9.37 7.75
C GLU A 67 -25.73 8.02 8.47
N GLY A 68 -24.88 7.71 9.46
CA GLY A 68 -24.94 6.47 10.21
C GLY A 68 -24.41 5.23 9.47
N MET A 69 -23.90 5.41 8.25
CA MET A 69 -23.25 4.35 7.47
C MET A 69 -21.73 4.47 7.56
N LYS A 70 -21.05 3.35 7.51
CA LYS A 70 -19.60 3.24 7.34
C LYS A 70 -19.31 2.95 5.88
N ILE A 71 -18.44 3.74 5.30
CA ILE A 71 -18.12 3.67 3.88
C ILE A 71 -16.62 3.50 3.72
N ALA A 72 -16.20 2.42 3.09
CA ALA A 72 -14.80 2.18 2.75
C ALA A 72 -14.56 2.40 1.27
N LEU A 73 -13.65 3.31 0.94
CA LEU A 73 -13.12 3.46 -0.40
C LEU A 73 -11.95 2.50 -0.57
N VAL A 74 -12.02 1.67 -1.58
CA VAL A 74 -11.03 0.63 -1.91
C VAL A 74 -10.66 0.67 -3.39
N GLU A 75 -9.56 0.01 -3.72
CA GLU A 75 -9.09 -0.17 -5.09
C GLU A 75 -8.92 -1.65 -5.43
N SER A 76 -9.06 -1.97 -6.71
CA SER A 76 -8.66 -3.25 -7.27
C SER A 76 -8.05 -3.04 -8.65
N ASP A 77 -7.25 -3.99 -9.12
CA ASP A 77 -6.66 -4.03 -10.47
C ASP A 77 -5.79 -2.82 -10.85
N TRP A 78 -4.99 -2.33 -9.95
CA TRP A 78 -4.09 -1.19 -10.22
C TRP A 78 -2.74 -1.60 -10.86
N THR A 79 -2.81 -2.53 -11.80
CA THR A 79 -1.65 -2.98 -12.59
C THR A 79 -1.15 -1.83 -13.48
N GLU A 80 0.16 -1.54 -13.41
CA GLU A 80 0.81 -0.46 -14.18
C GLU A 80 0.15 0.91 -14.04
N TYR A 81 -0.42 1.18 -12.88
CA TYR A 81 -1.08 2.43 -12.56
C TYR A 81 -0.83 2.80 -11.09
N PRO A 82 -0.70 4.09 -10.74
CA PRO A 82 -0.43 4.46 -9.36
C PRO A 82 -1.64 4.22 -8.46
N GLY A 83 -1.41 3.71 -7.27
CA GLY A 83 -2.43 3.55 -6.24
C GLY A 83 -3.00 4.89 -5.77
N LEU A 84 -4.29 4.89 -5.48
CA LEU A 84 -5.03 6.04 -4.95
C LEU A 84 -4.58 6.39 -3.53
N ARG A 85 -4.41 7.66 -3.29
CA ARG A 85 -4.23 8.26 -1.98
C ARG A 85 -5.27 9.34 -1.77
N ILE A 86 -5.60 9.64 -0.53
CA ILE A 86 -6.47 10.76 -0.17
C ILE A 86 -5.65 11.79 0.58
N HIS A 87 -5.75 13.04 0.17
CA HIS A 87 -5.21 14.17 0.91
C HIS A 87 -6.26 15.28 1.06
N TYR A 88 -6.11 16.12 2.06
CA TYR A 88 -6.97 17.26 2.27
C TYR A 88 -6.14 18.54 2.32
N PRO A 89 -6.00 19.26 1.18
CA PRO A 89 -5.28 20.54 1.15
C PRO A 89 -5.95 21.57 2.07
N LYS A 90 -5.14 22.45 2.68
CA LYS A 90 -5.62 23.45 3.64
C LYS A 90 -6.66 24.42 3.07
N ASP A 91 -6.52 24.75 1.80
CA ASP A 91 -7.36 25.66 1.02
C ASP A 91 -8.51 24.97 0.30
N ALA A 92 -8.64 23.66 0.42
CA ALA A 92 -9.69 22.89 -0.23
C ALA A 92 -10.97 22.84 0.62
N ASP A 93 -12.08 22.55 -0.02
CA ASP A 93 -13.41 22.36 0.55
C ASP A 93 -13.69 20.90 0.95
N SER A 94 -12.88 19.96 0.44
CA SER A 94 -13.06 18.53 0.68
C SER A 94 -11.76 17.74 0.43
N PRO A 95 -11.63 16.54 1.02
CA PRO A 95 -10.57 15.60 0.67
C PRO A 95 -10.66 15.19 -0.79
N ARG A 96 -9.51 14.97 -1.42
CA ARG A 96 -9.42 14.62 -2.84
C ARG A 96 -8.34 13.58 -3.11
N ALA A 97 -8.41 12.97 -4.29
CA ALA A 97 -7.42 12.03 -4.78
C ALA A 97 -6.02 12.65 -4.90
N LEU A 98 -5.02 11.83 -4.63
CA LEU A 98 -3.61 12.11 -4.85
C LEU A 98 -2.96 10.85 -5.42
N PHE A 99 -2.16 11.02 -6.47
CA PHE A 99 -1.43 9.92 -7.12
C PHE A 99 0.06 10.21 -7.19
N ALA A 100 0.87 9.15 -7.17
CA ALA A 100 2.30 9.29 -7.41
C ALA A 100 2.55 9.62 -8.89
N PRO A 101 3.33 10.67 -9.21
CA PRO A 101 3.76 10.92 -10.57
C PRO A 101 4.76 9.86 -11.03
N VAL A 102 4.84 9.63 -12.33
CA VAL A 102 5.80 8.71 -12.93
C VAL A 102 7.24 9.16 -12.63
N PRO A 103 8.13 8.26 -12.17
CA PRO A 103 9.54 8.58 -12.00
C PRO A 103 10.21 8.90 -13.33
N LYS A 104 10.90 10.05 -13.43
CA LYS A 104 11.72 10.42 -14.58
C LYS A 104 13.16 9.97 -14.40
N LYS A 105 13.69 10.14 -13.19
CA LYS A 105 15.05 9.75 -12.84
C LYS A 105 15.05 9.05 -11.48
N LEU A 106 15.70 7.90 -11.41
CA LEU A 106 15.87 7.15 -10.17
C LEU A 106 17.31 7.28 -9.67
N VAL A 107 17.47 7.36 -8.36
CA VAL A 107 18.77 7.36 -7.68
C VAL A 107 18.75 6.32 -6.56
N GLN A 108 19.88 5.67 -6.37
CA GLN A 108 20.07 4.75 -5.25
C GLN A 108 20.17 5.53 -3.93
N LYS A 109 19.35 5.16 -2.94
CA LYS A 109 19.45 5.63 -1.56
C LYS A 109 19.40 4.43 -0.62
N GLY A 110 20.54 4.08 -0.04
CA GLY A 110 20.65 2.83 0.71
C GLY A 110 20.33 1.64 -0.19
N ASN A 111 19.42 0.78 0.24
CA ASN A 111 18.95 -0.39 -0.51
C ASN A 111 17.72 -0.11 -1.41
N GLN A 112 17.30 1.14 -1.55
CA GLN A 112 16.10 1.52 -2.31
C GLN A 112 16.44 2.42 -3.50
N LEU A 113 15.73 2.24 -4.62
CA LEU A 113 15.67 3.19 -5.71
C LEU A 113 14.60 4.24 -5.42
N GLN A 114 15.00 5.52 -5.41
CA GLN A 114 14.08 6.63 -5.19
C GLN A 114 14.11 7.62 -6.35
N PRO A 115 12.97 8.15 -6.84
CA PRO A 115 13.00 9.20 -7.85
C PRO A 115 13.63 10.48 -7.29
N SER A 116 14.59 10.99 -8.03
CA SER A 116 15.14 12.34 -7.85
C SER A 116 14.40 13.36 -8.73
N GLU A 117 13.78 12.91 -9.81
CA GLU A 117 12.94 13.70 -10.71
C GLU A 117 11.69 12.90 -11.07
N VAL A 118 10.59 13.61 -11.31
CA VAL A 118 9.31 13.02 -11.68
C VAL A 118 8.72 13.73 -12.91
N GLU A 119 7.88 13.04 -13.64
CA GLU A 119 7.11 13.59 -14.76
C GLU A 119 5.90 14.40 -14.27
N ASP A 120 5.27 15.15 -15.17
CA ASP A 120 4.04 15.92 -14.90
C ASP A 120 2.75 15.10 -15.12
N TYR A 121 2.87 13.78 -15.13
CA TYR A 121 1.77 12.84 -15.34
C TYR A 121 1.89 11.61 -14.43
N ILE A 122 0.78 10.92 -14.25
CA ILE A 122 0.66 9.75 -13.35
C ILE A 122 0.70 8.41 -14.09
N ALA A 123 0.34 8.40 -15.36
CA ALA A 123 0.41 7.19 -16.20
C ALA A 123 0.55 7.55 -17.66
N LYS A 124 1.15 6.62 -18.40
CA LYS A 124 1.28 6.65 -19.85
C LYS A 124 0.78 5.31 -20.38
N THR A 125 -0.10 5.35 -21.35
CA THR A 125 -0.72 4.16 -21.90
C THR A 125 -0.86 4.25 -23.40
N SER A 126 -0.87 3.12 -24.07
CA SER A 126 -1.13 3.02 -25.51
C SER A 126 -2.35 2.15 -25.76
N GLY A 127 -3.11 2.51 -26.83
CA GLY A 127 -4.29 1.76 -27.22
C GLY A 127 -5.43 1.77 -26.21
N THR A 128 -6.15 0.67 -26.13
CA THR A 128 -7.25 0.46 -25.19
C THR A 128 -6.70 -0.24 -23.94
N ARG A 129 -7.08 0.26 -22.77
CA ARG A 129 -6.78 -0.40 -21.48
C ARG A 129 -7.94 -0.26 -20.52
N GLU A 130 -7.97 -1.12 -19.55
CA GLU A 130 -8.80 -0.99 -18.36
C GLU A 130 -8.05 -0.19 -17.30
N PHE A 131 -8.79 0.63 -16.55
CA PHE A 131 -8.27 1.39 -15.42
C PHE A 131 -8.63 0.68 -14.11
N PRO A 132 -7.87 0.94 -13.02
CA PRO A 132 -8.20 0.36 -11.73
C PRO A 132 -9.62 0.68 -11.27
N TRP A 133 -10.25 -0.28 -10.63
CA TRP A 133 -11.53 -0.09 -9.98
C TRP A 133 -11.40 0.80 -8.75
N ARG A 134 -12.36 1.69 -8.57
CA ARG A 134 -12.57 2.49 -7.37
C ARG A 134 -13.94 2.14 -6.83
N ALA A 135 -14.01 1.44 -5.70
CA ALA A 135 -15.27 0.95 -5.15
C ALA A 135 -15.55 1.56 -3.78
N PHE A 136 -16.81 1.87 -3.52
CA PHE A 136 -17.30 2.25 -2.20
C PHE A 136 -18.08 1.07 -1.61
N ILE A 137 -17.56 0.50 -0.53
CA ILE A 137 -18.24 -0.52 0.26
C ILE A 137 -19.04 0.21 1.32
N VAL A 138 -20.37 0.05 1.31
CA VAL A 138 -21.28 0.72 2.24
C VAL A 138 -21.82 -0.31 3.23
N ALA A 139 -21.61 -0.07 4.52
CA ALA A 139 -21.98 -0.96 5.59
C ALA A 139 -22.60 -0.23 6.78
N ARG A 140 -23.47 -0.92 7.54
CA ARG A 140 -24.04 -0.41 8.79
C ARG A 140 -23.13 -0.67 9.98
N ASP A 141 -22.29 -1.69 9.91
CA ASP A 141 -21.41 -2.10 11.01
C ASP A 141 -20.01 -2.50 10.52
N ASP A 142 -19.08 -2.60 11.46
CA ASP A 142 -17.68 -2.91 11.18
C ASP A 142 -17.46 -4.33 10.67
N LYS A 143 -18.31 -5.28 11.07
CA LYS A 143 -18.18 -6.68 10.67
C LYS A 143 -18.37 -6.84 9.17
N VAL A 144 -19.36 -6.14 8.60
CA VAL A 144 -19.60 -6.16 7.15
C VAL A 144 -18.42 -5.58 6.37
N LEU A 145 -17.72 -4.59 6.91
CA LEU A 145 -16.50 -4.08 6.27
C LEU A 145 -15.34 -5.08 6.37
N ALA A 146 -15.17 -5.69 7.54
CA ALA A 146 -14.08 -6.64 7.77
C ALA A 146 -14.20 -7.92 6.94
N ASP A 147 -15.42 -8.36 6.70
CA ASP A 147 -15.76 -9.62 6.00
C ASP A 147 -16.03 -9.40 4.49
N ASN A 148 -15.62 -8.24 3.96
CA ASN A 148 -15.95 -7.85 2.59
C ASN A 148 -14.88 -8.28 1.58
N ASP A 149 -15.31 -8.93 0.52
CA ASP A 149 -14.47 -9.48 -0.56
C ASP A 149 -14.56 -8.71 -1.90
N THR A 150 -15.12 -7.50 -1.91
CA THR A 150 -15.34 -6.71 -3.13
C THR A 150 -14.06 -6.50 -3.93
N VAL A 151 -12.91 -6.28 -3.25
CA VAL A 151 -11.62 -6.10 -3.93
C VAL A 151 -11.27 -7.33 -4.77
N TYR A 152 -11.48 -8.53 -4.23
CA TYR A 152 -11.22 -9.79 -4.94
C TYR A 152 -12.22 -10.04 -6.07
N LYS A 153 -13.48 -9.69 -5.87
CA LYS A 153 -14.54 -9.84 -6.90
C LYS A 153 -14.34 -8.92 -8.10
N LEU A 154 -13.70 -7.78 -7.89
CA LEU A 154 -13.38 -6.81 -8.95
C LEU A 154 -12.01 -7.07 -9.59
N ALA A 155 -11.20 -7.94 -9.01
CA ALA A 155 -9.88 -8.25 -9.54
C ALA A 155 -9.99 -9.07 -10.85
N SER A 156 -9.07 -8.80 -11.78
CA SER A 156 -8.89 -9.64 -12.96
C SER A 156 -8.49 -11.05 -12.57
N GLU A 157 -8.71 -11.99 -13.45
CA GLU A 157 -8.24 -13.37 -13.26
C GLU A 157 -6.73 -13.45 -13.07
N SER A 158 -6.28 -14.42 -12.29
CA SER A 158 -4.86 -14.67 -12.06
C SER A 158 -4.13 -14.89 -13.38
N LYS A 159 -3.01 -14.20 -13.56
CA LYS A 159 -2.11 -14.42 -14.71
C LYS A 159 -1.20 -15.64 -14.51
N ILE A 160 -1.22 -16.25 -13.34
CA ILE A 160 -0.50 -17.49 -13.03
C ILE A 160 -1.40 -18.64 -13.45
N GLY A 161 -1.02 -19.36 -14.51
CA GLY A 161 -1.82 -20.46 -15.06
C GLY A 161 -1.92 -21.65 -14.09
N ASP A 162 -0.79 -22.11 -13.56
CA ASP A 162 -0.75 -23.19 -12.55
C ASP A 162 -0.16 -22.62 -11.24
N ALA A 163 -0.96 -22.64 -10.20
CA ALA A 163 -0.60 -22.20 -8.85
C ALA A 163 -0.42 -23.37 -7.85
N SER A 164 -0.45 -24.63 -8.32
CA SER A 164 -0.37 -25.84 -7.49
C SER A 164 0.95 -25.95 -6.70
N TRP A 165 2.01 -25.32 -7.19
CA TRP A 165 3.31 -25.25 -6.50
C TRP A 165 3.34 -24.29 -5.31
N ILE A 166 2.35 -23.40 -5.16
CA ILE A 166 2.26 -22.45 -4.04
C ILE A 166 1.68 -23.16 -2.83
N THR A 167 2.50 -23.36 -1.82
CA THR A 167 2.05 -23.93 -0.55
C THR A 167 2.01 -22.83 0.51
N PRO A 168 0.84 -22.37 0.95
CA PRO A 168 0.71 -21.44 2.06
C PRO A 168 1.28 -21.99 3.36
N GLY A 169 1.90 -21.15 4.17
CA GLY A 169 2.46 -21.58 5.44
C GLY A 169 2.97 -20.42 6.28
N SER A 170 3.27 -20.71 7.56
CA SER A 170 3.92 -19.77 8.46
C SER A 170 5.38 -19.57 8.07
N SER A 171 5.92 -18.40 8.38
CA SER A 171 7.32 -18.07 8.17
C SER A 171 7.94 -17.47 9.42
N VAL A 172 9.17 -17.88 9.73
CA VAL A 172 10.01 -17.15 10.68
C VAL A 172 10.63 -15.97 9.95
N TRP A 173 10.58 -14.80 10.57
CA TRP A 173 11.13 -13.58 10.01
C TRP A 173 11.99 -12.83 11.03
N ASP A 174 13.27 -12.67 10.73
CA ASP A 174 14.29 -12.10 11.59
C ASP A 174 14.02 -10.64 11.98
N TRP A 175 13.48 -9.84 11.07
CA TRP A 175 13.13 -8.44 11.31
C TRP A 175 11.99 -8.25 12.31
N TRP A 176 11.09 -9.24 12.47
CA TRP A 176 9.96 -9.13 13.38
C TRP A 176 10.38 -8.84 14.82
N VAL A 177 11.52 -9.37 15.25
CA VAL A 177 12.10 -9.14 16.57
C VAL A 177 13.34 -8.23 16.53
N ASN A 178 13.54 -7.52 15.43
CA ASN A 178 14.69 -6.63 15.20
C ASN A 178 16.01 -7.37 15.44
N TRP A 179 16.13 -8.59 14.91
CA TRP A 179 17.27 -9.49 15.09
C TRP A 179 17.67 -9.75 16.55
N ASN A 180 16.78 -9.54 17.52
CA ASN A 180 17.03 -9.77 18.93
C ASN A 180 16.49 -11.15 19.32
N THR A 181 17.38 -12.12 19.46
CA THR A 181 17.05 -13.45 19.98
C THR A 181 17.63 -13.59 21.37
N LYS A 182 16.86 -14.18 22.30
CA LYS A 182 17.29 -14.45 23.67
C LYS A 182 17.72 -15.88 23.82
N GLY A 183 18.64 -16.14 24.77
CA GLY A 183 19.09 -17.50 25.11
C GLY A 183 20.07 -18.10 24.10
N VAL A 184 20.73 -17.30 23.30
CA VAL A 184 21.78 -17.70 22.36
C VAL A 184 23.16 -17.28 22.89
N ASP A 185 24.21 -18.01 22.56
CA ASP A 185 25.59 -17.79 22.95
C ASP A 185 26.43 -17.01 21.91
N PHE A 186 25.76 -16.48 20.90
CA PHE A 186 26.38 -15.70 19.84
C PHE A 186 25.77 -14.27 19.75
N LYS A 187 26.48 -13.38 19.06
CA LYS A 187 26.04 -12.00 18.88
C LYS A 187 24.85 -11.96 17.92
N CYS A 188 23.70 -11.47 18.41
CA CYS A 188 22.53 -11.22 17.59
C CYS A 188 22.81 -10.17 16.49
N GLY A 189 22.17 -10.32 15.34
CA GLY A 189 22.31 -9.46 14.18
C GLY A 189 22.13 -10.26 12.89
N PHE A 190 22.18 -9.58 11.76
CA PHE A 190 22.11 -10.28 10.46
C PHE A 190 23.47 -10.94 10.16
N ASN A 191 23.63 -12.18 10.54
CA ASN A 191 24.86 -12.98 10.36
C ASN A 191 24.54 -14.47 10.17
N GLU A 192 25.55 -15.24 9.79
CA GLU A 192 25.40 -16.68 9.51
C GLU A 192 24.85 -17.48 10.70
N GLN A 193 25.31 -17.18 11.91
CA GLN A 193 24.87 -17.91 13.11
C GLN A 193 23.38 -17.68 13.37
N MET A 194 22.90 -16.44 13.22
CA MET A 194 21.49 -16.11 13.36
C MET A 194 20.64 -16.80 12.28
N CYS A 195 21.09 -16.79 11.03
CA CYS A 195 20.37 -17.47 9.93
C CYS A 195 20.26 -18.98 10.20
N LYS A 196 21.33 -19.63 10.64
CA LYS A 196 21.31 -21.05 11.04
C LYS A 196 20.35 -21.31 12.19
N TYR A 197 20.40 -20.47 13.24
CA TYR A 197 19.50 -20.57 14.36
C TYR A 197 18.02 -20.50 13.94
N TYR A 198 17.66 -19.60 13.03
CA TYR A 198 16.28 -19.51 12.54
C TYR A 198 15.88 -20.71 11.65
N VAL A 199 16.80 -21.28 10.89
CA VAL A 199 16.56 -22.52 10.15
C VAL A 199 16.26 -23.67 11.11
N ASP A 200 17.10 -23.85 12.13
CA ASP A 200 16.94 -24.91 13.13
C ASP A 200 15.64 -24.70 13.92
N PHE A 201 15.37 -23.47 14.37
CA PHE A 201 14.11 -23.14 15.05
C PHE A 201 12.87 -23.43 14.19
N ALA A 202 12.91 -23.08 12.90
CA ALA A 202 11.81 -23.35 11.99
C ALA A 202 11.60 -24.87 11.83
N ALA A 203 12.68 -25.63 11.67
CA ALA A 203 12.61 -27.08 11.55
C ALA A 203 12.07 -27.76 12.82
N ASP A 204 12.54 -27.33 14.00
CA ASP A 204 12.11 -27.87 15.30
C ASP A 204 10.65 -27.55 15.64
N ASN A 205 10.05 -26.56 14.98
CA ASN A 205 8.67 -26.11 15.21
C ASN A 205 7.74 -26.33 14.02
N ASP A 206 8.12 -27.15 13.04
CA ASP A 206 7.33 -27.44 11.84
C ASP A 206 6.89 -26.17 11.07
N ILE A 207 7.73 -25.12 11.05
CA ILE A 207 7.49 -23.89 10.30
C ILE A 207 8.16 -24.04 8.92
N PRO A 208 7.36 -24.06 7.81
CA PRO A 208 7.89 -24.45 6.51
C PRO A 208 8.80 -23.41 5.85
N TYR A 209 8.78 -22.15 6.32
CA TYR A 209 9.52 -21.07 5.68
C TYR A 209 10.32 -20.23 6.66
N ILE A 210 11.42 -19.68 6.14
CA ILE A 210 12.12 -18.53 6.75
C ILE A 210 12.15 -17.38 5.75
N THR A 211 12.00 -16.16 6.24
CA THR A 211 12.11 -14.93 5.47
C THR A 211 13.36 -14.19 5.93
N LEU A 212 14.31 -14.03 5.03
CA LEU A 212 15.49 -13.18 5.25
C LEU A 212 15.17 -11.78 4.72
N ASP A 213 15.29 -10.76 5.59
CA ASP A 213 15.02 -9.37 5.23
C ASP A 213 16.10 -8.78 4.33
N ALA A 214 15.87 -7.54 3.88
CA ALA A 214 16.82 -6.79 3.07
C ALA A 214 18.18 -6.68 3.77
N GLY A 215 19.25 -6.74 2.98
CA GLY A 215 20.63 -6.61 3.51
C GLY A 215 21.48 -7.87 3.38
N TRP A 216 20.89 -9.03 3.12
CA TRP A 216 21.64 -10.28 2.91
C TRP A 216 22.59 -10.22 1.69
N HIS A 217 22.41 -9.25 0.80
CA HIS A 217 23.19 -9.06 -0.44
C HIS A 217 23.98 -7.75 -0.44
N VAL A 218 24.28 -7.18 0.72
CA VAL A 218 25.02 -5.91 0.84
C VAL A 218 26.45 -6.08 0.36
N GLY A 219 26.88 -5.28 -0.61
CA GLY A 219 28.26 -5.26 -1.09
C GLY A 219 28.45 -5.46 -2.60
N ARG A 220 27.44 -5.09 -3.41
CA ARG A 220 27.58 -5.00 -4.86
C ARG A 220 27.63 -3.57 -5.34
#